data_67e83baca6a2fe9bca36f904567c4c2d
#
_entry.id   67e83baca6a2fe9bca36f904567c4c2d
#
_cell.length_a   1.000
_cell.length_b   1.000
_cell.length_c   1.000
_cell.angle_alpha   90.00
_cell.angle_beta   90.00
_cell.angle_gamma   90.00
#
_symmetry.space_group_name_H-M   'P 1'
#
loop_
_entity.id
_entity.type
_entity.pdbx_description
1 polymer ?
#
loop_
_entity_poly.entity_id
_entity_poly.type
_entity_poly.pdbx_seq_one_letter_code
_entity_poly.pdbx_strand_id
1 'polypeptide(L)'
;PQGYKAQIVACDKEACVFYYNELIKYFDRSEIAIVFSTGNYEEGEKYELYKDHYKEDSERKKLIKQFKRRITEEEQKMGNNLKVIIVCNMLLTGFDAPIEQTMYLDSPLRDHNLLQAVARTNRPYDDKVTKLSKEFGRIVDYVGVFQNYKEALNYDPEDIGEFEDVESLVATFPKVLEEAFKPFAAIKLEDSYECTME
;
A
#
# COMPACT_ATOMS: atom_id res chain seq x y z
N PRO A 1 7.76 1.22 -10.17
CA PRO A 1 6.73 2.00 -9.49
C PRO A 1 6.90 3.44 -9.88
N GLN A 2 5.86 4.03 -10.43
CA GLN A 2 5.85 5.36 -11.06
C GLN A 2 5.94 6.54 -10.07
N GLY A 3 6.49 6.32 -8.86
CA GLY A 3 6.62 7.35 -7.83
C GLY A 3 5.43 7.51 -6.89
N TYR A 4 4.40 6.71 -7.04
CA TYR A 4 3.28 6.63 -6.10
C TYR A 4 3.65 5.90 -4.82
N LYS A 5 2.83 6.11 -3.79
CA LYS A 5 3.03 5.52 -2.47
C LYS A 5 1.89 4.60 -2.09
N ALA A 6 2.17 3.70 -1.14
CA ALA A 6 1.20 2.74 -0.66
C ALA A 6 1.09 2.78 0.87
N GLN A 7 -0.11 2.50 1.38
CA GLN A 7 -0.40 2.34 2.79
C GLN A 7 -0.88 0.92 3.07
N ILE A 8 -0.37 0.31 4.13
CA ILE A 8 -0.88 -0.96 4.66
C ILE A 8 -1.58 -0.64 5.98
N VAL A 9 -2.84 -0.99 6.06
CA VAL A 9 -3.67 -0.86 7.27
C VAL A 9 -3.78 -2.23 7.90
N ALA A 10 -2.96 -2.49 8.89
CA ALA A 10 -2.93 -3.77 9.60
C ALA A 10 -3.95 -3.79 10.74
N CYS A 11 -4.40 -5.00 11.10
CA CYS A 11 -5.40 -5.21 12.15
C CYS A 11 -4.89 -4.81 13.53
N ASP A 12 -3.61 -5.01 13.81
CA ASP A 12 -2.98 -4.66 15.08
C ASP A 12 -1.49 -4.30 14.91
N LYS A 13 -0.81 -3.99 16.02
CA LYS A 13 0.60 -3.61 16.02
C LYS A 13 1.54 -4.77 15.71
N GLU A 14 1.18 -6.00 16.10
CA GLU A 14 1.95 -7.21 15.81
C GLU A 14 1.95 -7.48 14.30
N ALA A 15 0.79 -7.37 13.67
CA ALA A 15 0.66 -7.48 12.22
C ALA A 15 1.50 -6.42 11.49
N CYS A 16 1.57 -5.19 12.01
CA CYS A 16 2.44 -4.16 11.43
C CYS A 16 3.91 -4.60 11.42
N VAL A 17 4.40 -5.17 12.53
CA VAL A 17 5.79 -5.65 12.64
C VAL A 17 6.01 -6.86 11.72
N PHE A 18 5.02 -7.75 11.64
CA PHE A 18 5.08 -8.89 10.73
C PHE A 18 5.22 -8.42 9.27
N TYR A 19 4.36 -7.52 8.81
CA TYR A 19 4.44 -6.94 7.46
C TYR A 19 5.78 -6.24 7.23
N TYR A 20 6.26 -5.48 8.19
CA TYR A 20 7.55 -4.81 8.08
C TYR A 20 8.69 -5.81 7.88
N ASN A 21 8.75 -6.85 8.73
CA ASN A 21 9.81 -7.86 8.68
C ASN A 21 9.80 -8.67 7.38
N GLU A 22 8.61 -8.91 6.81
CA GLU A 22 8.51 -9.56 5.50
C GLU A 22 8.94 -8.63 4.37
N LEU A 23 8.48 -7.39 4.39
CA LEU A 23 8.74 -6.44 3.31
C LEU A 23 10.20 -5.98 3.23
N ILE A 24 10.94 -5.90 4.35
CA ILE A 24 12.37 -5.55 4.32
C ILE A 24 13.25 -6.61 3.65
N LYS A 25 12.70 -7.78 3.30
CA LYS A 25 13.39 -8.78 2.48
C LYS A 25 13.44 -8.38 1.00
N TYR A 26 12.55 -7.47 0.58
CA TYR A 26 12.36 -7.06 -0.81
C TYR A 26 12.60 -5.56 -1.05
N PHE A 27 12.56 -4.76 0.01
CA PHE A 27 12.70 -3.32 -0.01
C PHE A 27 13.78 -2.86 0.96
N ASP A 28 14.41 -1.73 0.66
CA ASP A 28 15.31 -1.10 1.62
C ASP A 28 14.55 -0.60 2.85
N ARG A 29 15.18 -0.67 4.00
CA ARG A 29 14.58 -0.20 5.27
C ARG A 29 14.18 1.27 5.24
N SER A 30 14.83 2.09 4.41
CA SER A 30 14.49 3.51 4.22
C SER A 30 13.21 3.72 3.41
N GLU A 31 12.74 2.68 2.71
CA GLU A 31 11.56 2.73 1.85
C GLU A 31 10.26 2.40 2.59
N ILE A 32 10.37 1.82 3.78
CA ILE A 32 9.22 1.35 4.57
C ILE A 32 9.29 1.94 5.98
N ALA A 33 8.15 2.37 6.50
CA ALA A 33 8.05 2.81 7.88
C ALA A 33 6.78 2.31 8.54
N ILE A 34 6.88 1.96 9.82
CA ILE A 34 5.73 1.74 10.69
C ILE A 34 5.39 3.04 11.42
N VAL A 35 4.11 3.33 11.51
CA VAL A 35 3.59 4.47 12.29
C VAL A 35 2.46 4.00 13.18
N PHE A 36 2.72 3.99 14.49
CA PHE A 36 1.74 3.70 15.53
C PHE A 36 1.21 4.96 16.19
N SER A 37 0.01 4.86 16.76
CA SER A 37 -0.45 5.83 17.75
C SER A 37 0.36 5.66 19.05
N THR A 38 0.77 6.77 19.65
CA THR A 38 1.26 6.79 21.03
C THR A 38 0.05 6.63 21.96
N GLY A 39 -0.39 5.39 22.16
CA GLY A 39 -1.31 5.05 23.25
C GLY A 39 -0.53 4.82 24.55
N ASN A 40 -1.24 4.70 25.66
CA ASN A 40 -0.64 4.32 26.94
C ASN A 40 0.25 3.11 26.73
N TYR A 41 1.48 3.17 27.27
CA TYR A 41 2.46 2.11 27.20
C TYR A 41 1.83 0.82 27.74
N GLU A 42 1.58 -0.11 26.83
CA GLU A 42 1.18 -1.45 27.21
C GLU A 42 2.45 -2.16 27.68
N GLU A 43 2.57 -2.38 28.97
CA GLU A 43 3.62 -3.22 29.54
C GLU A 43 3.26 -4.69 29.27
N GLY A 44 4.24 -5.51 28.84
CA GLY A 44 4.06 -6.94 28.62
C GLY A 44 4.86 -7.51 27.46
N GLU A 45 4.78 -8.83 27.27
CA GLU A 45 5.52 -9.55 26.22
C GLU A 45 5.23 -8.99 24.80
N LYS A 46 4.02 -8.55 24.54
CA LYS A 46 3.65 -7.95 23.28
C LYS A 46 4.35 -6.61 23.00
N TYR A 47 4.61 -5.82 24.04
CA TYR A 47 5.35 -4.57 23.92
C TYR A 47 6.76 -4.79 23.40
N GLU A 48 7.43 -5.85 23.85
CA GLU A 48 8.79 -6.19 23.40
C GLU A 48 8.89 -6.42 21.89
N LEU A 49 7.82 -6.90 21.23
CA LEU A 49 7.80 -7.15 19.80
C LEU A 49 7.82 -5.86 18.96
N TYR A 50 7.24 -4.79 19.45
CA TYR A 50 7.06 -3.58 18.66
C TYR A 50 7.68 -2.32 19.25
N LYS A 51 8.33 -2.41 20.43
CA LYS A 51 8.95 -1.26 21.12
C LYS A 51 9.95 -0.51 20.25
N ASP A 52 10.75 -1.22 19.46
CA ASP A 52 11.78 -0.65 18.61
C ASP A 52 11.20 0.16 17.43
N HIS A 53 9.91 -0.04 17.15
CA HIS A 53 9.17 0.68 16.11
C HIS A 53 8.41 1.90 16.64
N TYR A 54 8.38 2.11 17.95
CA TYR A 54 7.84 3.34 18.52
C TYR A 54 8.70 4.53 18.14
N LYS A 55 8.04 5.57 17.72
CA LYS A 55 8.68 6.81 17.32
C LYS A 55 8.11 7.98 18.10
N GLU A 56 9.00 8.87 18.48
CA GLU A 56 8.61 10.15 19.07
C GLU A 56 7.71 10.93 18.13
N ASP A 57 6.89 11.79 18.70
CA ASP A 57 5.90 12.59 17.96
C ASP A 57 6.52 13.39 16.81
N SER A 58 7.72 13.92 17.04
CA SER A 58 8.50 14.66 16.04
C SER A 58 8.93 13.79 14.85
N GLU A 59 9.41 12.59 15.12
CA GLU A 59 9.82 11.62 14.08
C GLU A 59 8.60 11.10 13.31
N ARG A 60 7.52 10.80 14.01
CA ARG A 60 6.26 10.38 13.41
C ARG A 60 5.72 11.45 12.44
N LYS A 61 5.68 12.72 12.89
CA LYS A 61 5.31 13.85 12.03
C LYS A 61 6.23 14.00 10.81
N LYS A 62 7.53 13.76 10.98
CA LYS A 62 8.51 13.78 9.89
C LYS A 62 8.20 12.67 8.87
N LEU A 63 7.98 11.44 9.30
CA LEU A 63 7.62 10.32 8.41
C LEU A 63 6.32 10.60 7.65
N ILE A 64 5.30 11.09 8.33
CA ILE A 64 4.02 11.49 7.71
C ILE A 64 4.25 12.58 6.64
N LYS A 65 5.09 13.57 6.93
CA LYS A 65 5.44 14.62 5.97
C LYS A 65 6.22 14.06 4.78
N GLN A 66 7.15 13.15 5.00
CA GLN A 66 7.89 12.45 3.93
C GLN A 66 6.97 11.60 3.07
N PHE A 67 5.99 10.91 3.68
CA PHE A 67 5.03 10.10 2.93
C PHE A 67 4.15 10.94 1.99
N LYS A 68 3.79 12.15 2.38
CA LYS A 68 3.00 13.08 1.54
C LYS A 68 3.75 13.62 0.32
N ARG A 69 5.07 13.53 0.33
CA ARG A 69 5.93 14.09 -0.70
C ARG A 69 6.32 13.02 -1.72
N ARG A 70 6.44 13.44 -2.94
CA ARG A 70 6.99 12.60 -3.99
C ARG A 70 8.46 12.31 -3.75
N ILE A 71 8.91 11.12 -4.17
CA ILE A 71 10.33 10.75 -4.17
C ILE A 71 10.95 11.33 -5.45
N THR A 72 11.69 12.41 -5.31
CA THR A 72 12.55 12.99 -6.34
C THR A 72 14.00 12.77 -5.97
N GLU A 73 14.92 13.00 -6.88
CA GLU A 73 16.36 12.93 -6.57
C GLU A 73 16.74 13.89 -5.43
N GLU A 74 16.12 15.05 -5.35
CA GLU A 74 16.33 16.03 -4.28
C GLU A 74 15.81 15.50 -2.94
N GLU A 75 14.61 14.95 -2.91
CA GLU A 75 14.02 14.33 -1.71
C GLU A 75 14.85 13.12 -1.26
N GLN A 76 15.39 12.32 -2.20
CA GLN A 76 16.29 11.20 -1.88
C GLN A 76 17.60 11.68 -1.26
N LYS A 77 18.19 12.74 -1.80
CA LYS A 77 19.39 13.38 -1.21
C LYS A 77 19.12 13.92 0.20
N MET A 78 17.88 14.32 0.48
CA MET A 78 17.43 14.72 1.82
C MET A 78 17.01 13.53 2.70
N GLY A 79 17.19 12.30 2.23
CA GLY A 79 16.88 11.06 2.96
C GLY A 79 15.42 10.65 2.92
N ASN A 80 14.63 11.14 1.95
CA ASN A 80 13.26 10.69 1.76
C ASN A 80 13.18 9.62 0.67
N ASN A 81 13.21 8.36 1.08
CA ASN A 81 13.00 7.21 0.21
C ASN A 81 11.68 6.49 0.49
N LEU A 82 10.86 7.01 1.41
CA LEU A 82 9.69 6.33 1.94
C LEU A 82 8.62 6.07 0.87
N LYS A 83 8.36 4.81 0.57
CA LYS A 83 7.39 4.33 -0.42
C LYS A 83 6.14 3.73 0.23
N VAL A 84 6.34 3.01 1.33
CA VAL A 84 5.28 2.27 2.02
C VAL A 84 5.21 2.70 3.48
N ILE A 85 4.00 2.98 3.94
CA ILE A 85 3.71 3.22 5.36
C ILE A 85 2.80 2.11 5.88
N ILE A 86 3.15 1.55 7.03
CA ILE A 86 2.37 0.52 7.71
C ILE A 86 1.77 1.14 8.96
N VAL A 87 0.47 1.03 9.12
CA VAL A 87 -0.27 1.68 10.21
C VAL A 87 -1.25 0.70 10.86
N CYS A 88 -1.52 0.94 12.13
CA CYS A 88 -2.61 0.30 12.87
C CYS A 88 -3.49 1.40 13.45
N ASN A 89 -4.77 1.44 13.09
CA ASN A 89 -5.77 2.40 13.56
C ASN A 89 -5.36 3.89 13.43
N MET A 90 -4.42 4.19 12.55
CA MET A 90 -3.91 5.55 12.33
C MET A 90 -4.00 5.95 10.87
N LEU A 91 -4.00 7.27 10.64
CA LEU A 91 -3.98 7.86 9.30
C LEU A 91 -5.18 7.48 8.43
N LEU A 92 -6.24 6.94 9.03
CA LEU A 92 -7.52 6.67 8.36
C LEU A 92 -8.43 7.90 8.36
N THR A 93 -8.24 8.79 9.32
CA THR A 93 -9.01 10.04 9.45
C THR A 93 -8.06 11.24 9.50
N GLY A 94 -8.45 12.37 8.91
CA GLY A 94 -7.69 13.62 8.99
C GLY A 94 -6.32 13.64 8.28
N PHE A 95 -5.92 12.55 7.64
CA PHE A 95 -4.67 12.45 6.90
C PHE A 95 -4.92 12.67 5.41
N ASP A 96 -4.15 13.54 4.79
CA ASP A 96 -4.25 13.86 3.36
C ASP A 96 -2.92 13.59 2.66
N ALA A 97 -2.92 12.61 1.75
CA ALA A 97 -1.78 12.24 0.92
C ALA A 97 -2.25 11.87 -0.50
N PRO A 98 -2.50 12.85 -1.38
CA PRO A 98 -2.99 12.58 -2.74
C PRO A 98 -2.08 11.65 -3.56
N ILE A 99 -0.79 11.61 -3.24
CA ILE A 99 0.21 10.71 -3.85
C ILE A 99 0.02 9.23 -3.49
N GLU A 100 -0.74 8.94 -2.43
CA GLU A 100 -1.10 7.57 -2.05
C GLU A 100 -2.03 6.99 -3.12
N GLN A 101 -1.57 5.96 -3.82
CA GLN A 101 -2.34 5.32 -4.88
C GLN A 101 -2.96 4.01 -4.41
N THR A 102 -2.25 3.25 -3.59
CA THR A 102 -2.70 1.92 -3.17
C THR A 102 -2.82 1.83 -1.66
N MET A 103 -3.95 1.33 -1.20
CA MET A 103 -4.17 0.97 0.20
C MET A 103 -4.43 -0.52 0.30
N TYR A 104 -3.69 -1.19 1.16
CA TYR A 104 -3.86 -2.59 1.50
C TYR A 104 -4.59 -2.68 2.84
N LEU A 105 -5.78 -3.25 2.84
CA LEU A 105 -6.62 -3.38 4.03
C LEU A 105 -6.53 -4.79 4.60
N ASP A 106 -5.88 -4.90 5.75
CA ASP A 106 -5.87 -6.10 6.61
C ASP A 106 -6.45 -5.73 7.99
N SER A 107 -7.51 -4.95 7.98
CA SER A 107 -8.21 -4.51 9.19
C SER A 107 -9.70 -4.40 8.89
N PRO A 108 -10.58 -4.90 9.76
CA PRO A 108 -12.02 -4.84 9.57
C PRO A 108 -12.52 -3.40 9.76
N LEU A 109 -12.27 -2.56 8.77
CA LEU A 109 -12.81 -1.21 8.77
C LEU A 109 -14.33 -1.25 8.62
N ARG A 110 -15.02 -0.42 9.39
CA ARG A 110 -16.48 -0.35 9.37
C ARG A 110 -16.96 1.01 8.88
N ASP A 111 -18.07 1.00 8.16
CA ASP A 111 -18.88 2.16 7.80
C ASP A 111 -18.07 3.39 7.36
N HIS A 112 -18.13 4.42 8.18
CA HIS A 112 -17.52 5.70 7.89
C HIS A 112 -15.99 5.66 7.66
N ASN A 113 -15.28 4.78 8.37
CA ASN A 113 -13.82 4.62 8.22
C ASN A 113 -13.47 4.01 6.87
N LEU A 114 -14.27 3.08 6.37
CA LEU A 114 -14.08 2.48 5.06
C LEU A 114 -14.30 3.51 3.95
N LEU A 115 -15.41 4.27 4.01
CA LEU A 115 -15.67 5.34 3.05
C LEU A 115 -14.56 6.39 3.03
N GLN A 116 -14.02 6.76 4.20
CA GLN A 116 -12.91 7.69 4.28
C GLN A 116 -11.63 7.13 3.68
N ALA A 117 -11.36 5.83 3.84
CA ALA A 117 -10.23 5.16 3.21
C ALA A 117 -10.34 5.20 1.68
N VAL A 118 -11.52 4.85 1.14
CA VAL A 118 -11.81 4.90 -0.29
C VAL A 118 -11.64 6.32 -0.83
N ALA A 119 -12.31 7.30 -0.23
CA ALA A 119 -12.24 8.69 -0.65
C ALA A 119 -10.82 9.24 -0.65
N ARG A 120 -9.97 8.75 0.23
CA ARG A 120 -8.57 9.17 0.33
C ARG A 120 -7.73 8.63 -0.82
N THR A 121 -7.77 7.33 -1.07
CA THR A 121 -7.00 6.73 -2.15
C THR A 121 -7.47 7.23 -3.51
N ASN A 122 -8.72 7.61 -3.64
CA ASN A 122 -9.29 8.11 -4.90
C ASN A 122 -9.09 9.61 -5.14
N ARG A 123 -8.32 10.30 -4.28
CA ARG A 123 -7.99 11.72 -4.52
C ARG A 123 -7.15 11.88 -5.78
N PRO A 124 -7.50 12.80 -6.65
CA PRO A 124 -6.70 13.08 -7.83
C PRO A 124 -5.33 13.64 -7.41
N TYR A 125 -4.31 13.24 -8.13
CA TYR A 125 -2.95 13.73 -7.99
C TYR A 125 -2.40 14.04 -9.37
N ASP A 126 -2.04 15.29 -9.60
CA ASP A 126 -1.47 15.74 -10.86
C ASP A 126 -0.17 16.51 -10.58
N ASP A 127 0.93 15.92 -10.99
CA ASP A 127 2.24 16.55 -10.92
C ASP A 127 2.62 17.13 -12.27
N LYS A 128 2.43 18.42 -12.42
CA LYS A 128 2.71 19.18 -13.67
C LYS A 128 4.17 19.09 -14.10
N VAL A 129 5.11 18.88 -13.18
CA VAL A 129 6.56 18.83 -13.47
C VAL A 129 6.91 17.52 -14.15
N THR A 130 6.37 16.42 -13.67
CA THR A 130 6.73 15.08 -14.14
C THR A 130 5.65 14.45 -15.02
N LYS A 131 4.54 15.13 -15.21
CA LYS A 131 3.36 14.64 -15.94
C LYS A 131 2.79 13.35 -15.33
N LEU A 132 3.05 13.11 -14.04
CA LEU A 132 2.48 11.99 -13.32
C LEU A 132 1.06 12.35 -12.89
N SER A 133 0.07 11.72 -13.50
CA SER A 133 -1.34 11.91 -13.19
C SER A 133 -1.91 10.60 -12.63
N LYS A 134 -2.55 10.69 -11.47
CA LYS A 134 -3.27 9.57 -10.86
C LYS A 134 -4.74 9.64 -11.26
N GLU A 135 -5.18 8.71 -12.07
CA GLU A 135 -6.55 8.63 -12.55
C GLU A 135 -7.48 7.99 -11.51
N PHE A 136 -6.97 7.02 -10.76
CA PHE A 136 -7.73 6.29 -9.74
C PHE A 136 -6.86 5.86 -8.57
N GLY A 137 -7.50 5.61 -7.42
CA GLY A 137 -6.91 4.91 -6.29
C GLY A 137 -7.23 3.41 -6.35
N ARG A 138 -6.39 2.60 -5.72
CA ARG A 138 -6.59 1.16 -5.61
C ARG A 138 -6.68 0.76 -4.15
N ILE A 139 -7.67 -0.08 -3.83
CA ILE A 139 -7.76 -0.72 -2.53
C ILE A 139 -7.68 -2.22 -2.74
N VAL A 140 -6.80 -2.86 -1.99
CA VAL A 140 -6.67 -4.31 -1.91
C VAL A 140 -7.21 -4.73 -0.56
N ASP A 141 -8.31 -5.45 -0.56
CA ASP A 141 -9.04 -5.85 0.64
C ASP A 141 -8.81 -7.32 0.95
N TYR A 142 -8.04 -7.59 2.01
CA TYR A 142 -7.75 -8.96 2.46
C TYR A 142 -8.81 -9.52 3.42
N VAL A 143 -9.68 -8.68 3.95
CA VAL A 143 -10.65 -9.03 4.99
C VAL A 143 -12.07 -9.22 4.44
N GLY A 144 -12.31 -8.80 3.18
CA GLY A 144 -13.63 -8.86 2.55
C GLY A 144 -14.61 -7.81 3.07
N VAL A 145 -14.11 -6.68 3.54
CA VAL A 145 -14.94 -5.59 4.11
C VAL A 145 -15.89 -5.03 3.07
N PHE A 146 -15.45 -4.92 1.81
CA PHE A 146 -16.26 -4.38 0.72
C PHE A 146 -17.41 -5.27 0.30
N GLN A 147 -17.28 -6.60 0.39
CA GLN A 147 -18.38 -7.51 0.10
C GLN A 147 -19.53 -7.31 1.08
N ASN A 148 -19.20 -7.28 2.37
CA ASN A 148 -20.20 -7.03 3.41
C ASN A 148 -20.88 -5.65 3.27
N TYR A 149 -20.11 -4.66 2.84
CA TYR A 149 -20.58 -3.29 2.66
C TYR A 149 -21.51 -3.15 1.45
N LYS A 150 -21.19 -3.82 0.34
CA LYS A 150 -22.03 -3.88 -0.87
C LYS A 150 -23.37 -4.52 -0.59
N GLU A 151 -23.39 -5.59 0.19
CA GLU A 151 -24.63 -6.26 0.61
C GLU A 151 -25.48 -5.39 1.54
N ALA A 152 -24.85 -4.63 2.45
CA ALA A 152 -25.53 -3.79 3.43
C ALA A 152 -26.15 -2.52 2.84
N LEU A 153 -25.57 -1.97 1.78
CA LEU A 153 -25.97 -0.66 1.24
C LEU A 153 -26.82 -0.71 -0.03
N ASN A 154 -27.06 -1.88 -0.63
CA ASN A 154 -27.78 -1.99 -1.93
C ASN A 154 -27.28 -0.97 -2.97
N TYR A 155 -25.96 -0.74 -3.03
CA TYR A 155 -25.36 0.21 -3.95
C TYR A 155 -25.54 -0.21 -5.40
N ASP A 156 -25.86 0.78 -6.24
CA ASP A 156 -25.90 0.60 -7.69
C ASP A 156 -24.46 0.30 -8.20
N PRO A 157 -24.25 -0.78 -8.96
CA PRO A 157 -22.91 -1.18 -9.44
C PRO A 157 -22.21 -0.11 -10.27
N GLU A 158 -22.92 0.88 -10.79
CA GLU A 158 -22.35 1.93 -11.63
C GLU A 158 -21.55 2.98 -10.84
N ASP A 159 -21.77 3.13 -9.53
CA ASP A 159 -21.08 4.12 -8.69
C ASP A 159 -19.75 3.63 -8.10
N ILE A 160 -19.48 2.34 -8.19
CA ILE A 160 -18.29 1.73 -7.63
C ILE A 160 -17.57 1.02 -8.79
N GLY A 161 -16.35 1.48 -9.11
CA GLY A 161 -15.54 0.86 -10.14
C GLY A 161 -15.37 -0.66 -9.95
N GLU A 162 -14.88 -1.35 -10.96
CA GLU A 162 -14.74 -2.81 -10.97
C GLU A 162 -13.98 -3.30 -9.74
N PHE A 163 -14.64 -4.14 -8.94
CA PHE A 163 -14.00 -4.87 -7.84
C PHE A 163 -13.42 -6.15 -8.42
N GLU A 164 -12.11 -6.24 -8.38
CA GLU A 164 -11.42 -7.51 -8.56
C GLU A 164 -11.15 -8.09 -7.17
N ASP A 165 -11.86 -9.14 -6.79
CA ASP A 165 -11.50 -9.89 -5.59
C ASP A 165 -10.22 -10.73 -5.82
N VAL A 166 -9.54 -11.09 -4.73
CA VAL A 166 -8.28 -11.84 -4.81
C VAL A 166 -8.50 -13.20 -5.47
N GLU A 167 -9.65 -13.83 -5.29
CA GLU A 167 -9.98 -15.12 -5.90
C GLU A 167 -10.16 -14.97 -7.42
N SER A 168 -10.81 -13.91 -7.89
CA SER A 168 -10.94 -13.64 -9.32
C SER A 168 -9.61 -13.23 -9.94
N LEU A 169 -8.74 -12.49 -9.24
CA LEU A 169 -7.37 -12.22 -9.67
C LEU A 169 -6.55 -13.49 -9.80
N VAL A 170 -6.63 -14.40 -8.82
CA VAL A 170 -5.95 -15.70 -8.89
C VAL A 170 -6.50 -16.56 -10.03
N ALA A 171 -7.81 -16.54 -10.25
CA ALA A 171 -8.44 -17.29 -11.35
C ALA A 171 -8.09 -16.73 -12.73
N THR A 172 -7.93 -15.40 -12.85
CA THR A 172 -7.59 -14.75 -14.13
C THR A 172 -6.09 -14.74 -14.41
N PHE A 173 -5.24 -14.88 -13.38
CA PHE A 173 -3.78 -14.84 -13.48
C PHE A 173 -3.20 -15.78 -14.54
N PRO A 174 -3.60 -17.06 -14.65
CA PRO A 174 -3.09 -17.95 -15.69
C PRO A 174 -3.36 -17.44 -17.10
N LYS A 175 -4.53 -16.85 -17.34
CA LYS A 175 -4.92 -16.29 -18.63
C LYS A 175 -4.13 -15.04 -18.99
N VAL A 176 -3.95 -14.15 -18.03
CA VAL A 176 -3.14 -12.93 -18.20
C VAL A 176 -1.68 -13.30 -18.46
N LEU A 177 -1.17 -14.31 -17.76
CA LEU A 177 0.18 -14.83 -17.95
C LEU A 177 0.33 -15.41 -19.37
N GLU A 178 -0.62 -16.22 -19.83
CA GLU A 178 -0.62 -16.77 -21.19
C GLU A 178 -0.65 -15.65 -22.24
N GLU A 179 -1.46 -14.64 -22.07
CA GLU A 179 -1.51 -13.47 -22.96
C GLU A 179 -0.19 -12.69 -22.96
N ALA A 180 0.44 -12.53 -21.82
CA ALA A 180 1.73 -11.87 -21.69
C ALA A 180 2.87 -12.64 -22.40
N PHE A 181 2.78 -13.96 -22.46
CA PHE A 181 3.77 -14.79 -23.15
C PHE A 181 3.52 -14.94 -24.65
N LYS A 182 2.32 -14.63 -25.17
CA LYS A 182 2.02 -14.72 -26.61
C LYS A 182 3.03 -13.99 -27.51
N PRO A 183 3.49 -12.77 -27.21
CA PRO A 183 4.49 -12.08 -28.03
C PRO A 183 5.84 -12.80 -28.07
N PHE A 184 6.13 -13.63 -27.06
CA PHE A 184 7.39 -14.36 -26.92
C PHE A 184 7.31 -15.81 -27.44
N ALA A 185 6.13 -16.26 -27.85
CA ALA A 185 5.91 -17.65 -28.33
C ALA A 185 6.75 -18.03 -29.56
N ALA A 186 7.21 -17.04 -30.31
CA ALA A 186 8.10 -17.25 -31.46
C ALA A 186 9.60 -17.31 -31.09
N ILE A 187 9.94 -17.00 -29.85
CA ILE A 187 11.32 -17.03 -29.36
C ILE A 187 11.61 -18.47 -28.91
N LYS A 188 12.45 -19.16 -29.65
CA LYS A 188 12.99 -20.44 -29.18
C LYS A 188 13.88 -20.15 -27.97
N LEU A 189 13.44 -20.54 -26.80
CA LEU A 189 14.28 -20.63 -25.59
C LEU A 189 15.22 -21.81 -25.79
N GLU A 190 16.34 -21.59 -26.44
CA GLU A 190 17.48 -22.50 -26.34
C GLU A 190 18.07 -22.31 -24.95
N ASP A 191 18.46 -23.40 -24.30
CA ASP A 191 18.87 -23.47 -22.90
C ASP A 191 19.68 -22.27 -22.40
N SER A 192 19.14 -21.61 -21.43
CA SER A 192 19.27 -20.19 -21.16
C SER A 192 20.50 -19.74 -20.38
N TYR A 193 21.56 -20.49 -20.29
CA TYR A 193 22.79 -20.02 -19.66
C TYR A 193 23.72 -19.22 -20.62
N GLU A 194 23.54 -19.33 -21.91
CA GLU A 194 24.36 -18.62 -22.90
C GLU A 194 23.74 -17.28 -23.37
N CYS A 195 22.43 -17.07 -23.20
CA CYS A 195 21.73 -15.86 -23.66
C CYS A 195 21.87 -14.62 -22.76
N THR A 196 22.57 -14.71 -21.64
CA THR A 196 22.75 -13.58 -20.70
C THR A 196 24.10 -12.88 -20.80
N MET A 197 24.90 -13.17 -21.83
CA MET A 197 26.25 -12.62 -21.98
C MET A 197 26.53 -11.97 -23.36
N GLU A 198 25.50 -11.48 -24.05
CA GLU A 198 25.67 -10.56 -25.19
C GLU A 198 25.07 -9.18 -24.90
#